data_70140761aa76f7fef0855c547fbff190
#
_entry.id   70140761aa76f7fef0855c547fbff190
#
_cell.length_a   1.000
_cell.length_b   1.000
_cell.length_c   1.000
_cell.angle_alpha   90.00
_cell.angle_beta   90.00
_cell.angle_gamma   90.00
#
_symmetry.space_group_name_H-M   'P 1'
#
loop_
_entity.id
_entity.type
_entity.pdbx_description
1 polymer ?
#
loop_
_entity_poly.entity_id
_entity_poly.type
_entity_poly.pdbx_seq_one_letter_code
_entity_poly.pdbx_strand_id
1 'polypeptide(L)'
;KLLIEAAERNLSDAKKREYNTLIKQYKIDLYTKAYIEEVVKRTVDTLVSQEELKKYYEENKENFRTNGTLVRLRYINVSKANPRFGTIRSKFFDYSKKDKKFWETYALQCKSFAMNDTVWVDMSQVYTKLPFITPDNRDEYVIAGKRIEKTVENNVYLVKITNVIDKNQISPFEFSKPTLKEVLLNKRKLELIKKFEKDITNDAIKNNDY
;
A
#
# COMPACT_ATOMS: atom_id res chain seq x y z
N LYS A 1 22.05 -39.00 6.99
CA LYS A 1 22.07 -40.11 6.01
C LYS A 1 21.78 -41.45 6.69
N LEU A 2 22.60 -41.88 7.67
CA LEU A 2 22.40 -43.14 8.39
C LEU A 2 21.05 -43.31 9.10
N LEU A 3 20.49 -42.23 9.67
CA LEU A 3 19.16 -42.24 10.29
C LEU A 3 18.03 -42.45 9.28
N ILE A 4 18.15 -41.92 8.06
CA ILE A 4 17.17 -42.14 6.98
C ILE A 4 17.22 -43.62 6.57
N GLU A 5 18.40 -44.19 6.37
CA GLU A 5 18.59 -45.60 6.01
C GLU A 5 18.06 -46.54 7.11
N ALA A 6 18.28 -46.20 8.38
CA ALA A 6 17.73 -46.95 9.51
C ALA A 6 16.20 -46.85 9.59
N ALA A 7 15.64 -45.66 9.35
CA ALA A 7 14.20 -45.45 9.31
C ALA A 7 13.54 -46.24 8.17
N GLU A 8 14.13 -46.21 6.97
CA GLU A 8 13.65 -46.97 5.82
C GLU A 8 13.64 -48.49 6.06
N ARG A 9 14.59 -49.02 6.87
CA ARG A 9 14.60 -50.44 7.23
C ARG A 9 13.56 -50.81 8.30
N ASN A 10 13.30 -49.92 9.25
CA ASN A 10 12.49 -50.22 10.45
C ASN A 10 11.03 -49.75 10.35
N LEU A 11 10.68 -48.92 9.39
CA LEU A 11 9.30 -48.51 9.18
C LEU A 11 8.45 -49.61 8.53
N SER A 12 7.19 -49.72 8.93
CA SER A 12 6.25 -50.64 8.30
C SER A 12 5.99 -50.26 6.82
N ASP A 13 5.69 -51.28 6.01
CA ASP A 13 5.41 -51.03 4.58
C ASP A 13 4.22 -50.13 4.35
N ALA A 14 3.25 -50.11 5.25
CA ALA A 14 2.13 -49.17 5.20
C ALA A 14 2.62 -47.72 5.35
N LYS A 15 3.49 -47.42 6.32
CA LYS A 15 4.08 -46.14 6.54
C LYS A 15 5.02 -45.69 5.41
N LYS A 16 5.79 -46.63 4.87
CA LYS A 16 6.64 -46.35 3.69
C LYS A 16 5.80 -45.91 2.47
N ARG A 17 4.70 -46.63 2.22
CA ARG A 17 3.77 -46.26 1.13
C ARG A 17 3.14 -44.90 1.36
N GLU A 18 2.67 -44.60 2.57
CA GLU A 18 2.14 -43.32 2.97
C GLU A 18 3.14 -42.18 2.68
N TYR A 19 4.35 -42.32 3.20
CA TYR A 19 5.41 -41.30 3.03
C TYR A 19 5.84 -41.14 1.57
N ASN A 20 5.97 -42.22 0.83
CA ASN A 20 6.28 -42.14 -0.61
C ASN A 20 5.19 -41.40 -1.40
N THR A 21 3.93 -41.60 -1.02
CA THR A 21 2.81 -40.86 -1.62
C THR A 21 2.90 -39.36 -1.32
N LEU A 22 3.17 -39.00 -0.05
CA LEU A 22 3.37 -37.61 0.36
C LEU A 22 4.57 -36.96 -0.35
N ILE A 23 5.70 -37.67 -0.44
CA ILE A 23 6.90 -37.18 -1.15
C ILE A 23 6.60 -36.97 -2.63
N LYS A 24 5.89 -37.91 -3.27
CA LYS A 24 5.50 -37.81 -4.68
C LYS A 24 4.58 -36.58 -4.89
N GLN A 25 3.58 -36.43 -4.03
CA GLN A 25 2.68 -35.27 -4.10
C GLN A 25 3.43 -33.97 -3.91
N TYR A 26 4.27 -33.88 -2.87
CA TYR A 26 5.06 -32.68 -2.59
C TYR A 26 6.01 -32.32 -3.75
N LYS A 27 6.62 -33.33 -4.37
CA LYS A 27 7.45 -33.13 -5.57
C LYS A 27 6.61 -32.52 -6.72
N ILE A 28 5.43 -33.08 -7.00
CA ILE A 28 4.51 -32.57 -8.02
C ILE A 28 4.16 -31.12 -7.73
N ASP A 29 3.73 -30.80 -6.51
CA ASP A 29 3.33 -29.45 -6.10
C ASP A 29 4.47 -28.45 -6.27
N LEU A 30 5.69 -28.79 -5.86
CA LEU A 30 6.86 -27.92 -6.01
C LEU A 30 7.19 -27.63 -7.47
N TYR A 31 7.25 -28.67 -8.31
CA TYR A 31 7.59 -28.47 -9.72
C TYR A 31 6.49 -27.71 -10.46
N THR A 32 5.22 -28.04 -10.21
CA THR A 32 4.08 -27.35 -10.82
C THR A 32 4.07 -25.89 -10.42
N LYS A 33 4.24 -25.59 -9.13
CA LYS A 33 4.30 -24.22 -8.65
C LYS A 33 5.45 -23.45 -9.26
N ALA A 34 6.66 -24.00 -9.27
CA ALA A 34 7.84 -23.35 -9.82
C ALA A 34 7.67 -23.09 -11.33
N TYR A 35 7.12 -24.03 -12.09
CA TYR A 35 6.84 -23.87 -13.50
C TYR A 35 5.81 -22.77 -13.76
N ILE A 36 4.69 -22.78 -13.06
CA ILE A 36 3.64 -21.77 -13.18
C ILE A 36 4.19 -20.39 -12.85
N GLU A 37 4.94 -20.25 -11.75
CA GLU A 37 5.56 -18.97 -11.35
C GLU A 37 6.49 -18.42 -12.45
N GLU A 38 7.31 -19.27 -13.04
CA GLU A 38 8.24 -18.86 -14.10
C GLU A 38 7.51 -18.45 -15.39
N VAL A 39 6.49 -19.21 -15.80
CA VAL A 39 5.68 -18.89 -16.97
C VAL A 39 4.92 -17.60 -16.77
N VAL A 40 4.27 -17.43 -15.62
CA VAL A 40 3.54 -16.20 -15.27
C VAL A 40 4.48 -15.00 -15.27
N LYS A 41 5.66 -15.13 -14.66
CA LYS A 41 6.66 -14.06 -14.61
C LYS A 41 7.09 -13.56 -15.99
N ARG A 42 7.21 -14.48 -16.96
CA ARG A 42 7.60 -14.15 -18.35
C ARG A 42 6.47 -13.59 -19.19
N THR A 43 5.23 -13.97 -18.91
CA THR A 43 4.10 -13.76 -19.82
C THR A 43 3.12 -12.71 -19.33
N VAL A 44 3.04 -12.47 -18.01
CA VAL A 44 2.08 -11.52 -17.46
C VAL A 44 2.39 -10.10 -17.92
N ASP A 45 1.40 -9.44 -18.49
CA ASP A 45 1.48 -8.00 -18.77
C ASP A 45 1.38 -7.21 -17.46
N THR A 46 2.44 -6.52 -17.12
CA THR A 46 2.56 -5.69 -15.89
C THR A 46 2.18 -4.23 -16.10
N LEU A 47 1.89 -3.84 -17.36
CA LEU A 47 1.47 -2.47 -17.67
C LEU A 47 -0.02 -2.33 -17.37
N VAL A 48 -0.33 -1.47 -16.42
CA VAL A 48 -1.73 -1.14 -16.06
C VAL A 48 -1.94 0.34 -16.34
N SER A 49 -2.89 0.65 -17.24
CA SER A 49 -3.18 2.02 -17.61
C SER A 49 -3.99 2.76 -16.54
N GLN A 50 -3.98 4.09 -16.56
CA GLN A 50 -4.80 4.91 -15.65
C GLN A 50 -6.30 4.70 -15.90
N GLU A 51 -6.68 4.50 -17.17
CA GLU A 51 -8.06 4.25 -17.58
C GLU A 51 -8.57 2.92 -17.03
N GLU A 52 -7.73 1.86 -17.10
CA GLU A 52 -8.03 0.55 -16.54
C GLU A 52 -8.19 0.59 -15.02
N LEU A 53 -7.26 1.27 -14.34
CA LEU A 53 -7.35 1.48 -12.88
C LEU A 53 -8.64 2.19 -12.50
N LYS A 54 -8.97 3.26 -13.22
CA LYS A 54 -10.17 4.07 -12.94
C LYS A 54 -11.44 3.29 -13.20
N LYS A 55 -11.50 2.57 -14.32
CA LYS A 55 -12.65 1.71 -14.66
C LYS A 55 -12.87 0.65 -13.58
N TYR A 56 -11.81 -0.06 -13.21
CA TYR A 56 -11.90 -1.10 -12.18
C TYR A 56 -12.33 -0.52 -10.82
N TYR A 57 -11.82 0.66 -10.46
CA TYR A 57 -12.22 1.35 -9.23
C TYR A 57 -13.71 1.70 -9.24
N GLU A 58 -14.22 2.31 -10.29
CA GLU A 58 -15.65 2.70 -10.36
C GLU A 58 -16.59 1.49 -10.30
N GLU A 59 -16.20 0.38 -10.94
CA GLU A 59 -16.97 -0.88 -10.91
C GLU A 59 -16.94 -1.58 -9.55
N ASN A 60 -15.93 -1.31 -8.71
CA ASN A 60 -15.67 -2.04 -7.47
C ASN A 60 -15.47 -1.15 -6.25
N LYS A 61 -15.80 0.13 -6.30
CA LYS A 61 -15.46 1.13 -5.27
C LYS A 61 -15.97 0.78 -3.87
N GLU A 62 -17.08 0.08 -3.76
CA GLU A 62 -17.65 -0.36 -2.49
C GLU A 62 -16.74 -1.37 -1.75
N ASN A 63 -15.85 -2.06 -2.47
CA ASN A 63 -14.87 -2.97 -1.90
C ASN A 63 -13.62 -2.24 -1.38
N PHE A 64 -13.43 -0.97 -1.77
CA PHE A 64 -12.28 -0.15 -1.37
C PHE A 64 -12.69 0.81 -0.27
N ARG A 65 -12.81 0.29 0.96
CA ARG A 65 -13.12 1.09 2.13
C ARG A 65 -11.86 1.38 2.94
N THR A 66 -11.83 2.53 3.58
CA THR A 66 -10.72 2.94 4.45
C THR A 66 -10.65 2.05 5.69
N ASN A 67 -9.46 1.55 6.02
CA ASN A 67 -9.20 0.80 7.26
C ASN A 67 -8.99 1.73 8.47
N GLY A 68 -8.75 3.01 8.22
CA GLY A 68 -8.53 4.04 9.21
C GLY A 68 -8.90 5.40 8.64
N THR A 69 -8.75 6.45 9.44
CA THR A 69 -8.98 7.82 8.98
C THR A 69 -7.87 8.27 8.03
N LEU A 70 -8.26 8.83 6.90
CA LEU A 70 -7.38 9.47 5.93
C LEU A 70 -7.54 10.99 6.02
N VAL A 71 -6.44 11.69 5.86
CA VAL A 71 -6.44 13.15 5.88
C VAL A 71 -5.67 13.72 4.70
N ARG A 72 -6.11 14.89 4.25
CA ARG A 72 -5.32 15.79 3.41
C ARG A 72 -4.90 16.95 4.27
N LEU A 73 -3.60 17.18 4.40
CA LEU A 73 -3.08 18.27 5.21
C LEU A 73 -1.78 18.81 4.62
N ARG A 74 -1.46 20.05 5.00
CA ARG A 74 -0.11 20.58 4.89
C ARG A 74 0.38 20.99 6.27
N TYR A 75 1.68 20.91 6.50
CA TYR A 75 2.29 21.34 7.75
C TYR A 75 3.71 21.86 7.53
N ILE A 76 4.13 22.70 8.47
CA ILE A 76 5.53 23.09 8.66
C ILE A 76 5.87 23.04 10.15
N ASN A 77 7.12 22.73 10.42
CA ASN A 77 7.72 22.85 11.76
C ASN A 77 8.85 23.85 11.67
N VAL A 78 8.70 24.99 12.31
CA VAL A 78 9.62 26.12 12.26
C VAL A 78 10.05 26.54 13.66
N SER A 79 11.29 27.02 13.83
CA SER A 79 11.74 27.59 15.10
C SER A 79 10.91 28.81 15.49
N LYS A 80 10.50 28.88 16.75
CA LYS A 80 9.82 30.06 17.31
C LYS A 80 10.68 31.33 17.23
N ALA A 81 12.00 31.16 17.27
CA ALA A 81 12.97 32.29 17.17
C ALA A 81 13.21 32.73 15.72
N ASN A 82 12.51 32.18 14.71
CA ASN A 82 12.69 32.61 13.34
C ASN A 82 12.21 34.05 13.16
N PRO A 83 13.09 35.00 12.73
CA PRO A 83 12.74 36.42 12.62
C PRO A 83 11.62 36.69 11.61
N ARG A 84 11.36 35.76 10.70
CA ARG A 84 10.29 35.87 9.70
C ARG A 84 9.05 35.05 10.04
N PHE A 85 8.92 34.61 11.29
CA PHE A 85 7.81 33.73 11.69
C PHE A 85 6.44 34.29 11.33
N GLY A 86 6.18 35.59 11.55
CA GLY A 86 4.92 36.22 11.19
C GLY A 86 4.59 36.12 9.70
N THR A 87 5.58 36.38 8.83
CA THR A 87 5.43 36.23 7.38
C THR A 87 5.17 34.77 6.96
N ILE A 88 5.92 33.84 7.55
CA ILE A 88 5.78 32.40 7.31
C ILE A 88 4.36 31.96 7.69
N ARG A 89 3.90 32.36 8.88
CA ARG A 89 2.57 32.05 9.41
C ARG A 89 1.45 32.52 8.48
N SER A 90 1.48 33.81 8.10
CA SER A 90 0.48 34.36 7.19
C SER A 90 0.47 33.63 5.86
N LYS A 91 1.62 33.51 5.19
CA LYS A 91 1.75 32.80 3.91
C LYS A 91 1.41 31.30 3.99
N PHE A 92 1.57 30.67 5.12
CA PHE A 92 1.18 29.28 5.31
C PHE A 92 -0.34 29.11 5.32
N PHE A 93 -1.04 29.94 6.12
CA PHE A 93 -2.50 29.83 6.24
C PHE A 93 -3.25 30.40 5.04
N ASP A 94 -2.71 31.45 4.44
CA ASP A 94 -3.28 32.14 3.29
C ASP A 94 -2.62 31.70 1.97
N TYR A 95 -2.07 30.47 1.96
CA TYR A 95 -1.33 29.88 0.85
C TYR A 95 -2.05 30.04 -0.49
N SER A 96 -1.35 30.59 -1.46
CA SER A 96 -1.77 30.69 -2.84
C SER A 96 -0.72 30.09 -3.79
N LYS A 97 -1.12 29.78 -5.02
CA LYS A 97 -0.16 29.30 -6.05
C LYS A 97 0.97 30.29 -6.33
N LYS A 98 0.78 31.59 -6.05
CA LYS A 98 1.80 32.63 -6.20
C LYS A 98 2.92 32.51 -5.18
N ASP A 99 2.69 31.83 -4.05
CA ASP A 99 3.67 31.64 -2.99
C ASP A 99 4.61 30.44 -3.22
N LYS A 100 4.47 29.74 -4.34
CA LYS A 100 5.28 28.56 -4.65
C LYS A 100 6.78 28.85 -4.54
N LYS A 101 7.27 29.93 -5.18
CA LYS A 101 8.70 30.32 -5.11
C LYS A 101 9.16 30.65 -3.67
N PHE A 102 8.28 31.28 -2.88
CA PHE A 102 8.59 31.53 -1.47
C PHE A 102 8.82 30.20 -0.72
N TRP A 103 7.94 29.22 -0.93
CA TRP A 103 8.04 27.92 -0.24
C TRP A 103 9.18 27.06 -0.74
N GLU A 104 9.55 27.12 -2.02
CA GLU A 104 10.75 26.46 -2.55
C GLU A 104 12.02 26.90 -1.82
N THR A 105 12.10 28.14 -1.37
CA THR A 105 13.24 28.68 -0.63
C THR A 105 13.12 28.45 0.87
N TYR A 106 11.96 28.71 1.45
CA TYR A 106 11.79 28.73 2.91
C TYR A 106 11.46 27.38 3.53
N ALA A 107 10.86 26.45 2.79
CA ALA A 107 10.59 25.12 3.32
C ALA A 107 11.87 24.40 3.75
N LEU A 108 12.98 24.62 3.04
CA LEU A 108 14.28 24.04 3.38
C LEU A 108 14.86 24.57 4.71
N GLN A 109 14.38 25.70 5.20
CA GLN A 109 14.77 26.26 6.52
C GLN A 109 13.88 25.72 7.65
N CYS A 110 12.82 25.00 7.34
CA CYS A 110 11.97 24.34 8.32
C CYS A 110 12.60 23.02 8.76
N LYS A 111 12.40 22.63 10.02
CA LYS A 111 12.86 21.32 10.54
C LYS A 111 12.18 20.15 9.84
N SER A 112 10.91 20.31 9.53
CA SER A 112 10.14 19.38 8.70
C SER A 112 8.97 20.12 8.04
N PHE A 113 8.55 19.64 6.90
CA PHE A 113 7.42 20.23 6.17
C PHE A 113 6.79 19.25 5.20
N ALA A 114 5.51 19.47 4.90
CA ALA A 114 4.78 18.93 3.77
C ALA A 114 3.80 19.99 3.30
N MET A 115 4.03 20.52 2.08
CA MET A 115 3.21 21.61 1.54
C MET A 115 2.15 21.15 0.54
N ASN A 116 2.21 19.88 0.14
CA ASN A 116 1.24 19.31 -0.78
C ASN A 116 0.05 18.71 -0.03
N ASP A 117 -1.03 19.46 0.06
CA ASP A 117 -2.29 19.07 0.71
C ASP A 117 -3.28 18.40 -0.25
N THR A 118 -2.82 17.94 -1.42
CA THR A 118 -3.64 17.18 -2.37
C THR A 118 -3.50 15.67 -2.20
N VAL A 119 -2.49 15.22 -1.45
CA VAL A 119 -2.20 13.81 -1.20
C VAL A 119 -2.94 13.34 0.06
N TRP A 120 -3.58 12.18 -0.02
CA TRP A 120 -4.15 11.52 1.13
C TRP A 120 -3.06 10.75 1.90
N VAL A 121 -3.05 10.91 3.21
CA VAL A 121 -2.16 10.20 4.13
C VAL A 121 -2.99 9.57 5.25
N ASP A 122 -2.54 8.44 5.76
CA ASP A 122 -3.17 7.83 6.92
C ASP A 122 -2.70 8.45 8.24
N MET A 123 -3.44 8.18 9.30
CA MET A 123 -3.14 8.76 10.62
C MET A 123 -1.83 8.28 11.22
N SER A 124 -1.30 7.12 10.85
CA SER A 124 0.00 6.65 11.34
C SER A 124 1.14 7.58 10.92
N GLN A 125 1.08 8.08 9.68
CA GLN A 125 2.02 9.07 9.17
C GLN A 125 1.86 10.42 9.86
N VAL A 126 0.62 10.82 10.16
CA VAL A 126 0.32 12.07 10.89
C VAL A 126 0.91 12.03 12.29
N TYR A 127 0.68 10.96 13.04
CA TYR A 127 1.22 10.80 14.40
C TYR A 127 2.76 10.84 14.42
N THR A 128 3.40 10.24 13.41
CA THR A 128 4.87 10.27 13.30
C THR A 128 5.41 11.68 13.03
N LYS A 129 4.71 12.49 12.24
CA LYS A 129 5.18 13.83 11.82
C LYS A 129 4.71 14.95 12.73
N LEU A 130 3.59 14.77 13.40
CA LEU A 130 2.93 15.73 14.29
C LEU A 130 2.74 15.09 15.68
N PRO A 131 3.80 14.95 16.49
CA PRO A 131 3.79 14.15 17.72
C PRO A 131 2.86 14.67 18.82
N PHE A 132 2.34 15.89 18.70
CA PHE A 132 1.31 16.44 19.60
C PHE A 132 -0.10 15.95 19.28
N ILE A 133 -0.30 15.30 18.13
CA ILE A 133 -1.54 14.61 17.77
C ILE A 133 -1.34 13.13 18.09
N THR A 134 -2.19 12.60 18.96
CA THR A 134 -2.18 11.20 19.41
C THR A 134 -3.52 10.54 19.09
N PRO A 135 -3.64 9.21 19.15
CA PRO A 135 -4.93 8.55 19.01
C PRO A 135 -6.00 9.08 19.97
N ASP A 136 -5.62 9.45 21.20
CA ASP A 136 -6.55 9.90 22.23
C ASP A 136 -7.10 11.31 21.99
N ASN A 137 -6.30 12.22 21.40
CA ASN A 137 -6.71 13.60 21.14
C ASN A 137 -7.00 13.89 19.66
N ARG A 138 -7.00 12.86 18.82
CA ARG A 138 -7.19 12.97 17.37
C ARG A 138 -8.40 13.80 17.00
N ASP A 139 -9.55 13.56 17.63
CA ASP A 139 -10.82 14.18 17.28
C ASP A 139 -10.85 15.69 17.60
N GLU A 140 -9.98 16.15 18.51
CA GLU A 140 -9.77 17.57 18.74
C GLU A 140 -9.07 18.26 17.54
N TYR A 141 -8.10 17.59 16.93
CA TYR A 141 -7.25 18.21 15.92
C TYR A 141 -7.67 17.88 14.49
N VAL A 142 -8.16 16.67 14.23
CA VAL A 142 -8.40 16.16 12.88
C VAL A 142 -9.82 16.49 12.41
N ILE A 143 -10.01 17.76 12.07
CA ILE A 143 -11.27 18.31 11.57
C ILE A 143 -11.01 18.99 10.23
N ALA A 144 -11.83 18.71 9.23
CA ALA A 144 -11.71 19.33 7.91
C ALA A 144 -11.79 20.87 8.00
N GLY A 145 -10.87 21.55 7.32
CA GLY A 145 -10.75 23.00 7.32
C GLY A 145 -9.99 23.58 8.53
N LYS A 146 -9.63 22.77 9.53
CA LYS A 146 -8.98 23.25 10.76
C LYS A 146 -7.59 23.81 10.48
N ARG A 147 -7.30 24.97 11.11
CA ARG A 147 -5.99 25.62 11.18
C ARG A 147 -5.45 25.40 12.60
N ILE A 148 -4.24 24.86 12.71
CA ILE A 148 -3.60 24.53 13.98
C ILE A 148 -2.27 25.27 14.05
N GLU A 149 -2.04 25.92 15.18
CA GLU A 149 -0.76 26.48 15.58
C GLU A 149 -0.43 25.90 16.97
N LYS A 150 0.59 25.07 17.04
CA LYS A 150 0.98 24.39 18.28
C LYS A 150 2.46 24.58 18.54
N THR A 151 2.77 25.18 19.67
CA THR A 151 4.16 25.27 20.15
C THR A 151 4.52 23.99 20.90
N VAL A 152 5.62 23.38 20.52
CA VAL A 152 6.22 22.24 21.20
C VAL A 152 7.68 22.60 21.42
N GLU A 153 8.08 22.79 22.67
CA GLU A 153 9.40 23.29 23.06
C GLU A 153 9.75 24.61 22.35
N ASN A 154 10.82 24.64 21.57
CA ASN A 154 11.28 25.81 20.81
C ASN A 154 10.77 25.88 19.37
N ASN A 155 9.82 25.02 19.01
CA ASN A 155 9.31 24.94 17.66
C ASN A 155 7.82 25.20 17.62
N VAL A 156 7.36 25.74 16.49
CA VAL A 156 5.95 25.95 16.22
C VAL A 156 5.56 25.08 15.02
N TYR A 157 4.55 24.26 15.22
CA TYR A 157 3.89 23.54 14.16
C TYR A 157 2.71 24.36 13.65
N LEU A 158 2.73 24.68 12.36
CA LEU A 158 1.57 25.19 11.64
C LEU A 158 1.01 24.06 10.79
N VAL A 159 -0.27 23.75 10.97
CA VAL A 159 -0.94 22.69 10.25
C VAL A 159 -2.25 23.20 9.69
N LYS A 160 -2.56 22.85 8.45
CA LYS A 160 -3.88 23.05 7.86
C LYS A 160 -4.41 21.72 7.35
N ILE A 161 -5.51 21.27 7.93
CA ILE A 161 -6.24 20.09 7.47
C ILE A 161 -7.26 20.57 6.43
N THR A 162 -7.19 20.00 5.23
CA THR A 162 -8.10 20.35 4.14
C THR A 162 -9.30 19.43 4.08
N ASN A 163 -9.05 18.13 4.18
CA ASN A 163 -10.10 17.11 4.10
C ASN A 163 -9.83 15.97 5.07
N VAL A 164 -10.88 15.33 5.51
CA VAL A 164 -10.87 14.13 6.36
C VAL A 164 -11.84 13.11 5.78
N ILE A 165 -11.44 11.85 5.77
CA ILE A 165 -12.29 10.71 5.45
C ILE A 165 -12.15 9.72 6.59
N ASP A 166 -13.25 9.38 7.23
CA ASP A 166 -13.23 8.46 8.36
C ASP A 166 -13.13 7.00 7.94
N LYS A 167 -12.86 6.15 8.93
CA LYS A 167 -12.84 4.70 8.77
C LYS A 167 -14.16 4.19 8.17
N ASN A 168 -14.08 3.16 7.33
CA ASN A 168 -15.19 2.52 6.62
C ASN A 168 -15.88 3.39 5.55
N GLN A 169 -15.32 4.54 5.22
CA GLN A 169 -15.78 5.31 4.05
C GLN A 169 -15.12 4.80 2.76
N ILE A 170 -15.69 5.15 1.62
CA ILE A 170 -15.09 4.81 0.32
C ILE A 170 -13.73 5.49 0.21
N SER A 171 -12.69 4.68 0.01
CA SER A 171 -11.32 5.17 -0.12
C SER A 171 -11.14 5.94 -1.44
N PRO A 172 -10.51 7.12 -1.43
CA PRO A 172 -10.29 7.88 -2.66
C PRO A 172 -9.47 7.11 -3.70
N PHE A 173 -9.81 7.26 -4.96
CA PHE A 173 -9.11 6.61 -6.06
C PHE A 173 -7.58 6.81 -6.00
N GLU A 174 -7.13 8.05 -5.77
CA GLU A 174 -5.71 8.36 -5.70
C GLU A 174 -4.97 7.62 -4.58
N PHE A 175 -5.64 7.42 -3.44
CA PHE A 175 -5.09 6.65 -2.33
C PHE A 175 -5.10 5.15 -2.63
N SER A 176 -6.13 4.67 -3.30
CA SER A 176 -6.31 3.25 -3.62
C SER A 176 -5.47 2.77 -4.81
N LYS A 177 -4.88 3.66 -5.62
CA LYS A 177 -4.13 3.31 -6.85
C LYS A 177 -3.09 2.19 -6.67
N PRO A 178 -2.23 2.19 -5.65
CA PRO A 178 -1.25 1.11 -5.47
C PRO A 178 -1.93 -0.24 -5.29
N THR A 179 -2.93 -0.30 -4.41
CA THR A 179 -3.71 -1.53 -4.14
C THR A 179 -4.48 -1.99 -5.38
N LEU A 180 -5.10 -1.06 -6.12
CA LEU A 180 -5.79 -1.37 -7.37
C LEU A 180 -4.86 -2.01 -8.39
N LYS A 181 -3.65 -1.48 -8.52
CA LYS A 181 -2.64 -2.05 -9.42
C LYS A 181 -2.28 -3.47 -9.02
N GLU A 182 -2.04 -3.73 -7.74
CA GLU A 182 -1.75 -5.07 -7.23
C GLU A 182 -2.91 -6.05 -7.47
N VAL A 183 -4.15 -5.63 -7.21
CA VAL A 183 -5.35 -6.44 -7.45
C VAL A 183 -5.49 -6.79 -8.93
N LEU A 184 -5.33 -5.83 -9.84
CA LEU A 184 -5.40 -6.07 -11.28
C LEU A 184 -4.29 -7.01 -11.77
N LEU A 185 -3.06 -6.82 -11.28
CA LEU A 185 -1.96 -7.72 -11.62
C LEU A 185 -2.19 -9.14 -11.10
N ASN A 186 -2.72 -9.28 -9.89
CA ASN A 186 -3.07 -10.60 -9.35
C ASN A 186 -4.21 -11.25 -10.12
N LYS A 187 -5.22 -10.47 -10.54
CA LYS A 187 -6.31 -10.97 -11.40
C LYS A 187 -5.76 -11.50 -12.73
N ARG A 188 -4.89 -10.73 -13.41
CA ARG A 188 -4.24 -11.16 -14.67
C ARG A 188 -3.42 -12.43 -14.47
N LYS A 189 -2.67 -12.54 -13.38
CA LYS A 189 -1.90 -13.76 -13.05
C LYS A 189 -2.81 -14.97 -12.90
N LEU A 190 -3.91 -14.84 -12.15
CA LEU A 190 -4.87 -15.93 -11.96
C LEU A 190 -5.57 -16.35 -13.26
N GLU A 191 -5.93 -15.40 -14.09
CA GLU A 191 -6.53 -15.67 -15.41
C GLU A 191 -5.53 -16.40 -16.33
N LEU A 192 -4.27 -15.99 -16.30
CA LEU A 192 -3.19 -16.62 -17.06
C LEU A 192 -2.94 -18.06 -16.59
N ILE A 193 -2.90 -18.31 -15.28
CA ILE A 193 -2.77 -19.65 -14.69
C ILE A 193 -3.91 -20.55 -15.17
N LYS A 194 -5.15 -20.10 -15.02
CA LYS A 194 -6.33 -20.86 -15.48
C LYS A 194 -6.29 -21.18 -16.98
N LYS A 195 -5.79 -20.25 -17.78
CA LYS A 195 -5.61 -20.47 -19.21
C LYS A 195 -4.57 -21.56 -19.47
N PHE A 196 -3.41 -21.51 -18.82
CA PHE A 196 -2.38 -22.53 -18.97
C PHE A 196 -2.83 -23.91 -18.50
N GLU A 197 -3.50 -24.01 -17.36
CA GLU A 197 -4.06 -25.26 -16.87
C GLU A 197 -5.02 -25.89 -17.92
N LYS A 198 -5.88 -25.04 -18.50
CA LYS A 198 -6.80 -25.48 -19.55
C LYS A 198 -6.08 -25.91 -20.84
N ASP A 199 -5.07 -25.15 -21.26
CA ASP A 199 -4.32 -25.44 -22.48
C ASP A 199 -3.53 -26.75 -22.33
N ILE A 200 -2.82 -26.95 -21.20
CA ILE A 200 -2.12 -28.22 -20.91
C ILE A 200 -3.07 -29.39 -20.86
N THR A 201 -4.23 -29.25 -20.22
CA THR A 201 -5.24 -30.30 -20.15
C THR A 201 -5.77 -30.66 -21.55
N ASN A 202 -6.06 -29.66 -22.35
CA ASN A 202 -6.53 -29.87 -23.72
C ASN A 202 -5.48 -30.56 -24.61
N ASP A 203 -4.21 -30.20 -24.46
CA ASP A 203 -3.11 -30.80 -25.20
C ASP A 203 -2.88 -32.25 -24.78
N ALA A 204 -2.94 -32.55 -23.48
CA ALA A 204 -2.87 -33.94 -22.97
C ALA A 204 -4.02 -34.80 -23.51
N ILE A 205 -5.24 -34.26 -23.59
CA ILE A 205 -6.41 -34.93 -24.18
C ILE A 205 -6.18 -35.22 -25.65
N LYS A 206 -5.67 -34.28 -26.43
CA LYS A 206 -5.41 -34.47 -27.87
C LYS A 206 -4.31 -35.49 -28.16
N ASN A 207 -3.32 -35.55 -27.30
CA ASN A 207 -2.14 -36.42 -27.45
C ASN A 207 -2.30 -37.80 -26.80
N ASN A 208 -3.44 -38.08 -26.15
CA ASN A 208 -3.71 -39.29 -25.36
C ASN A 208 -2.63 -39.52 -24.24
N ASP A 209 -2.10 -38.46 -23.69
CA ASP A 209 -1.10 -38.45 -22.59
C ASP A 209 -1.81 -38.44 -21.22
N TYR A 210 -2.39 -39.59 -20.81
CA TYR A 210 -3.03 -39.75 -19.51
C TYR A 210 -2.26 -40.71 -18.60
#